data_18f79037716bad584adc255129f7cef2
#
_entry.id   18f79037716bad584adc255129f7cef2
#
_cell.length_a   1.000
_cell.length_b   1.000
_cell.length_c   1.000
_cell.angle_alpha   90.00
_cell.angle_beta   90.00
_cell.angle_gamma   90.00
#
_symmetry.space_group_name_H-M   'P 1'
#
loop_
_entity.id
_entity.type
_entity.pdbx_description
1 polymer ?
#
loop_
_entity_poly.entity_id
_entity_poly.type
_entity_poly.pdbx_seq_one_letter_code
_entity_poly.pdbx_strand_id
1 'polypeptide(L)'
;MLHELSIRNKLIVMGAVMSALFLVALDQTIVSTALGAIVKEFNSFSSLGFIVTAYMLTTTVTVPLAGKLSDMYGRKPLLLAGVSIFTIGSLLSGLAPTVEWLIGWRALQGIGGGIITANAFTIVGDLFPPKERGKWQGLIGAVFGVSSVAGPLLGGWLTDGVSLFGMVSDWRWTFLLNVPIGVIATLLIIRYCPQIKHDRTHKPDYLGALFITIALATLVLAVDNTETIFKGLIDSGISLALIQGVLLTVSAAAAIIFVLVERRAAQPILPLRFFANRTYRLIMVAASLFGAAFMGAILYLTQFNQQVFGATASQAGLMLLPMVAGIMTSSITVGRLVAKTGRYKRWIVGGFGVTAASVAALTILQPESPYWHEAIVMTLAGLGLGAAMPILTLAVQNEFAQKDLGAATSSVQLFRGLGSTIGAAVFSGVLTAGILAHIGDPHQLPYIQSLQRSPAAQQMLSGELNADVLLRLNAQKETIANGADQGFKRLPAPSQAAAKQRFHQQQDAFTKTILQAFADALHQIFLISAGLMMMAMLLVIPVREKRLRG
;
A
#
# COMPACT_ATOMS: atom_id res chain seq x y z
N MET A 1 -19.87 -9.65 -28.63
CA MET A 1 -18.72 -9.05 -27.87
C MET A 1 -19.24 -8.24 -26.69
N LEU A 2 -18.45 -8.02 -25.60
CA LEU A 2 -18.91 -7.20 -24.45
C LEU A 2 -19.21 -5.72 -24.84
N HIS A 3 -18.63 -5.25 -25.94
CA HIS A 3 -18.94 -3.93 -26.49
C HIS A 3 -20.40 -3.74 -26.94
N GLU A 4 -21.13 -4.80 -27.17
CA GLU A 4 -22.53 -4.80 -27.65
C GLU A 4 -23.57 -4.68 -26.52
N LEU A 5 -23.13 -4.73 -25.26
CA LEU A 5 -24.02 -4.53 -24.12
C LEU A 5 -24.62 -3.13 -24.13
N SER A 6 -25.86 -3.02 -23.68
CA SER A 6 -26.48 -1.72 -23.43
C SER A 6 -25.66 -0.90 -22.45
N ILE A 7 -25.63 0.42 -22.62
CA ILE A 7 -24.88 1.32 -21.74
C ILE A 7 -25.27 1.14 -20.27
N ARG A 8 -26.56 0.89 -20.00
CA ARG A 8 -27.07 0.63 -18.66
C ARG A 8 -26.42 -0.60 -18.02
N ASN A 9 -26.30 -1.71 -18.75
CA ASN A 9 -25.68 -2.93 -18.25
C ASN A 9 -24.18 -2.74 -18.03
N LYS A 10 -23.49 -2.01 -18.92
CA LYS A 10 -22.06 -1.65 -18.71
C LYS A 10 -21.87 -0.85 -17.44
N LEU A 11 -22.76 0.14 -17.18
CA LEU A 11 -22.70 0.97 -15.96
C LEU A 11 -22.93 0.13 -14.68
N ILE A 12 -23.88 -0.81 -14.70
CA ILE A 12 -24.16 -1.68 -13.56
C ILE A 12 -22.96 -2.60 -13.28
N VAL A 13 -22.40 -3.23 -14.33
CA VAL A 13 -21.22 -4.08 -14.18
C VAL A 13 -20.04 -3.28 -13.64
N MET A 14 -19.79 -2.09 -14.18
CA MET A 14 -18.73 -1.22 -13.69
C MET A 14 -18.97 -0.79 -12.24
N GLY A 15 -20.19 -0.45 -11.88
CA GLY A 15 -20.57 -0.13 -10.50
C GLY A 15 -20.24 -1.29 -9.54
N ALA A 16 -20.62 -2.52 -9.89
CA ALA A 16 -20.33 -3.71 -9.10
C ALA A 16 -18.81 -3.98 -8.97
N VAL A 17 -18.07 -3.85 -10.08
CA VAL A 17 -16.60 -4.02 -10.09
C VAL A 17 -15.91 -2.95 -9.26
N MET A 18 -16.35 -1.70 -9.37
CA MET A 18 -15.81 -0.60 -8.58
C MET A 18 -16.12 -0.73 -7.10
N SER A 19 -17.32 -1.22 -6.75
CA SER A 19 -17.68 -1.52 -5.35
C SER A 19 -16.78 -2.63 -4.79
N ALA A 20 -16.55 -3.70 -5.56
CA ALA A 20 -15.62 -4.76 -5.15
C ALA A 20 -14.18 -4.24 -4.98
N LEU A 21 -13.71 -3.40 -5.90
CA LEU A 21 -12.39 -2.79 -5.80
C LEU A 21 -12.30 -1.80 -4.63
N PHE A 22 -13.37 -1.07 -4.36
CA PHE A 22 -13.47 -0.18 -3.20
C PHE A 22 -13.30 -0.97 -1.90
N LEU A 23 -13.95 -2.14 -1.78
CA LEU A 23 -13.78 -3.01 -0.61
C LEU A 23 -12.32 -3.43 -0.42
N VAL A 24 -11.63 -3.86 -1.50
CA VAL A 24 -10.22 -4.25 -1.46
C VAL A 24 -9.33 -3.09 -1.01
N ALA A 25 -9.54 -1.91 -1.58
CA ALA A 25 -8.75 -0.72 -1.27
C ALA A 25 -9.08 -0.16 0.13
N LEU A 26 -10.34 -0.22 0.55
CA LEU A 26 -10.80 0.18 1.88
C LEU A 26 -10.19 -0.73 2.94
N ASP A 27 -10.24 -2.04 2.72
CA ASP A 27 -9.72 -3.05 3.66
C ASP A 27 -8.23 -2.86 3.96
N GLN A 28 -7.43 -2.49 2.96
CA GLN A 28 -6.01 -2.19 3.15
C GLN A 28 -5.75 -1.02 4.12
N THR A 29 -6.65 -0.06 4.16
CA THR A 29 -6.47 1.17 4.95
C THR A 29 -7.23 1.16 6.26
N ILE A 30 -8.42 0.54 6.31
CA ILE A 30 -9.26 0.47 7.50
C ILE A 30 -8.63 -0.38 8.62
N VAL A 31 -7.96 -1.48 8.23
CA VAL A 31 -7.34 -2.40 9.19
C VAL A 31 -6.23 -1.72 9.98
N SER A 32 -5.51 -0.75 9.40
CA SER A 32 -4.42 -0.04 10.09
C SER A 32 -4.88 0.67 11.37
N THR A 33 -6.12 1.17 11.40
CA THR A 33 -6.70 1.81 12.59
C THR A 33 -7.22 0.80 13.61
N ALA A 34 -7.62 -0.39 13.17
CA ALA A 34 -8.12 -1.47 14.02
C ALA A 34 -6.99 -2.26 14.71
N LEU A 35 -5.76 -2.22 14.18
CA LEU A 35 -4.64 -3.03 14.67
C LEU A 35 -4.38 -2.86 16.17
N GLY A 36 -4.43 -1.65 16.69
CA GLY A 36 -4.22 -1.37 18.11
C GLY A 36 -5.26 -2.06 19.00
N ALA A 37 -6.54 -2.03 18.61
CA ALA A 37 -7.62 -2.70 19.35
C ALA A 37 -7.53 -4.23 19.25
N ILE A 38 -7.18 -4.77 18.08
CA ILE A 38 -6.96 -6.20 17.85
C ILE A 38 -5.85 -6.73 18.76
N VAL A 39 -4.71 -6.02 18.81
CA VAL A 39 -3.56 -6.39 19.66
C VAL A 39 -3.93 -6.36 21.13
N LYS A 40 -4.65 -5.34 21.56
CA LYS A 40 -5.09 -5.21 22.94
C LYS A 40 -6.00 -6.36 23.35
N GLU A 41 -6.93 -6.78 22.48
CA GLU A 41 -7.86 -7.87 22.78
C GLU A 41 -7.17 -9.23 22.84
N PHE A 42 -6.34 -9.53 21.84
CA PHE A 42 -5.64 -10.83 21.78
C PHE A 42 -4.31 -10.86 22.56
N ASN A 43 -3.91 -9.74 23.16
CA ASN A 43 -2.63 -9.59 23.89
C ASN A 43 -1.41 -10.08 23.08
N SER A 44 -1.41 -9.83 21.77
CA SER A 44 -0.42 -10.37 20.82
C SER A 44 0.20 -9.29 19.96
N PHE A 45 1.19 -8.56 20.49
CA PHE A 45 1.94 -7.53 19.73
C PHE A 45 2.75 -8.12 18.58
N SER A 46 3.28 -9.35 18.76
CA SER A 46 4.08 -10.04 17.73
C SER A 46 3.26 -10.43 16.49
N SER A 47 1.95 -10.47 16.59
CA SER A 47 1.07 -10.89 15.47
C SER A 47 0.65 -9.73 14.54
N LEU A 48 0.95 -8.48 14.91
CA LEU A 48 0.59 -7.30 14.10
C LEU A 48 1.05 -7.40 12.65
N GLY A 49 2.34 -7.70 12.47
CA GLY A 49 2.92 -7.85 11.15
C GLY A 49 2.25 -8.95 10.33
N PHE A 50 1.94 -10.09 10.96
CA PHE A 50 1.33 -11.23 10.27
C PHE A 50 -0.08 -10.93 9.74
N ILE A 51 -0.89 -10.16 10.47
CA ILE A 51 -2.27 -9.80 10.04
C ILE A 51 -2.23 -9.02 8.72
N VAL A 52 -1.31 -8.07 8.59
CA VAL A 52 -1.15 -7.25 7.39
C VAL A 52 -0.45 -8.02 6.28
N THR A 53 0.68 -8.66 6.59
CA THR A 53 1.52 -9.35 5.61
C THR A 53 0.81 -10.54 4.99
N ALA A 54 0.00 -11.31 5.74
CA ALA A 54 -0.76 -12.43 5.20
C ALA A 54 -1.70 -12.01 4.05
N TYR A 55 -2.40 -10.90 4.23
CA TYR A 55 -3.26 -10.32 3.20
C TYR A 55 -2.45 -9.79 2.00
N MET A 56 -1.42 -8.99 2.25
CA MET A 56 -0.61 -8.38 1.19
C MET A 56 0.14 -9.42 0.37
N LEU A 57 0.68 -10.44 1.04
CA LEU A 57 1.39 -11.56 0.41
C LEU A 57 0.48 -12.30 -0.57
N THR A 58 -0.66 -12.78 -0.07
CA THR A 58 -1.60 -13.57 -0.90
C THR A 58 -2.22 -12.72 -2.01
N THR A 59 -2.49 -11.43 -1.77
CA THR A 59 -2.94 -10.50 -2.82
C THR A 59 -1.90 -10.37 -3.92
N THR A 60 -0.64 -10.11 -3.57
CA THR A 60 0.46 -9.89 -4.53
C THR A 60 0.69 -11.12 -5.41
N VAL A 61 0.73 -12.30 -4.78
CA VAL A 61 0.90 -13.59 -5.48
C VAL A 61 -0.28 -13.89 -6.42
N THR A 62 -1.49 -13.58 -5.98
CA THR A 62 -2.71 -13.94 -6.73
C THR A 62 -2.92 -13.07 -7.97
N VAL A 63 -2.49 -11.81 -7.97
CA VAL A 63 -2.73 -10.86 -9.09
C VAL A 63 -2.29 -11.41 -10.46
N PRO A 64 -1.03 -11.86 -10.68
CA PRO A 64 -0.60 -12.38 -11.98
C PRO A 64 -1.33 -13.67 -12.37
N LEU A 65 -1.58 -14.55 -11.40
CA LEU A 65 -2.31 -15.79 -11.61
C LEU A 65 -3.75 -15.54 -12.05
N ALA A 66 -4.45 -14.65 -11.34
CA ALA A 66 -5.83 -14.27 -11.62
C ALA A 66 -5.97 -13.59 -12.97
N GLY A 67 -5.02 -12.77 -13.38
CA GLY A 67 -4.99 -12.15 -14.69
C GLY A 67 -5.02 -13.21 -15.81
N LYS A 68 -4.11 -14.19 -15.76
CA LYS A 68 -4.05 -15.28 -16.74
C LYS A 68 -5.26 -16.20 -16.66
N LEU A 69 -5.65 -16.62 -15.46
CA LEU A 69 -6.83 -17.48 -15.29
C LEU A 69 -8.09 -16.83 -15.81
N SER A 70 -8.22 -15.49 -15.69
CA SER A 70 -9.38 -14.77 -16.21
C SER A 70 -9.40 -14.69 -17.75
N ASP A 71 -8.24 -14.72 -18.40
CA ASP A 71 -8.15 -14.85 -19.85
C ASP A 71 -8.58 -16.26 -20.32
N MET A 72 -8.31 -17.30 -19.53
CA MET A 72 -8.60 -18.69 -19.87
C MET A 72 -10.03 -19.11 -19.54
N TYR A 73 -10.51 -18.78 -18.34
CA TYR A 73 -11.81 -19.25 -17.82
C TYR A 73 -12.93 -18.22 -17.95
N GLY A 74 -12.58 -16.98 -18.32
CA GLY A 74 -13.49 -15.86 -18.43
C GLY A 74 -13.54 -14.96 -17.21
N ARG A 75 -13.93 -13.71 -17.41
CA ARG A 75 -13.94 -12.68 -16.35
C ARG A 75 -14.97 -12.94 -15.26
N LYS A 76 -16.20 -13.28 -15.66
CA LYS A 76 -17.31 -13.45 -14.72
C LYS A 76 -17.06 -14.50 -13.66
N PRO A 77 -16.66 -15.75 -14.00
CA PRO A 77 -16.41 -16.79 -12.98
C PRO A 77 -15.31 -16.38 -12.00
N LEU A 78 -14.21 -15.81 -12.51
CA LEU A 78 -13.09 -15.38 -11.67
C LEU A 78 -13.49 -14.20 -10.78
N LEU A 79 -14.22 -13.21 -11.31
CA LEU A 79 -14.67 -12.08 -10.52
C LEU A 79 -15.64 -12.50 -9.41
N LEU A 80 -16.57 -13.42 -9.72
CA LEU A 80 -17.48 -14.00 -8.72
C LEU A 80 -16.70 -14.75 -7.64
N ALA A 81 -15.75 -15.60 -8.03
CA ALA A 81 -14.89 -16.29 -7.06
C ALA A 81 -14.13 -15.31 -6.20
N GLY A 82 -13.52 -14.26 -6.80
CA GLY A 82 -12.75 -13.25 -6.08
C GLY A 82 -13.60 -12.49 -5.05
N VAL A 83 -14.79 -11.98 -5.46
CA VAL A 83 -15.68 -11.23 -4.56
C VAL A 83 -16.22 -12.15 -3.46
N SER A 84 -16.59 -13.39 -3.79
CA SER A 84 -17.08 -14.35 -2.80
C SER A 84 -16.01 -14.73 -1.79
N ILE A 85 -14.78 -15.06 -2.24
CA ILE A 85 -13.65 -15.40 -1.36
C ILE A 85 -13.31 -14.20 -0.47
N PHE A 86 -13.26 -12.98 -1.02
CA PHE A 86 -13.02 -11.76 -0.25
C PHE A 86 -14.08 -11.54 0.82
N THR A 87 -15.35 -11.66 0.45
CA THR A 87 -16.48 -11.44 1.36
C THR A 87 -16.53 -12.48 2.47
N ILE A 88 -16.32 -13.76 2.13
CA ILE A 88 -16.27 -14.86 3.12
C ILE A 88 -15.04 -14.68 4.03
N GLY A 89 -13.86 -14.38 3.48
CA GLY A 89 -12.65 -14.11 4.26
C GLY A 89 -12.86 -12.92 5.21
N SER A 90 -13.54 -11.87 4.77
CA SER A 90 -13.86 -10.72 5.60
C SER A 90 -14.84 -11.06 6.72
N LEU A 91 -15.92 -11.79 6.42
CA LEU A 91 -16.86 -12.28 7.42
C LEU A 91 -16.15 -13.11 8.50
N LEU A 92 -15.33 -14.07 8.08
CA LEU A 92 -14.60 -14.95 8.99
C LEU A 92 -13.52 -14.20 9.78
N SER A 93 -12.91 -13.16 9.21
CA SER A 93 -11.99 -12.27 9.93
C SER A 93 -12.71 -11.50 11.04
N GLY A 94 -13.91 -10.99 10.78
CA GLY A 94 -14.74 -10.32 11.79
C GLY A 94 -15.27 -11.27 12.88
N LEU A 95 -15.31 -12.58 12.63
CA LEU A 95 -15.75 -13.61 13.58
C LEU A 95 -14.57 -14.39 14.19
N ALA A 96 -13.33 -13.99 13.93
CA ALA A 96 -12.15 -14.72 14.37
C ALA A 96 -12.07 -14.82 15.92
N PRO A 97 -11.98 -16.05 16.47
CA PRO A 97 -11.89 -16.24 17.91
C PRO A 97 -10.47 -16.05 18.48
N THR A 98 -9.44 -16.22 17.63
CA THR A 98 -8.04 -16.00 17.98
C THR A 98 -7.30 -15.29 16.86
N VAL A 99 -6.09 -14.80 17.15
CA VAL A 99 -5.27 -14.07 16.19
C VAL A 99 -4.79 -14.97 15.04
N GLU A 100 -4.53 -16.25 15.29
CA GLU A 100 -4.10 -17.22 14.27
C GLU A 100 -5.21 -17.45 13.24
N TRP A 101 -6.47 -17.57 13.68
CA TRP A 101 -7.62 -17.64 12.79
C TRP A 101 -7.78 -16.36 11.98
N LEU A 102 -7.59 -15.20 12.63
CA LEU A 102 -7.62 -13.91 11.91
C LEU A 102 -6.56 -13.87 10.81
N ILE A 103 -5.32 -14.25 11.09
CA ILE A 103 -4.23 -14.31 10.10
C ILE A 103 -4.60 -15.25 8.94
N GLY A 104 -5.12 -16.44 9.24
CA GLY A 104 -5.56 -17.40 8.22
C GLY A 104 -6.68 -16.85 7.32
N TRP A 105 -7.68 -16.19 7.90
CA TRP A 105 -8.77 -15.59 7.14
C TRP A 105 -8.33 -14.35 6.35
N ARG A 106 -7.35 -13.60 6.85
CA ARG A 106 -6.70 -12.51 6.12
C ARG A 106 -5.97 -13.03 4.87
N ALA A 107 -5.27 -14.16 4.98
CA ALA A 107 -4.65 -14.80 3.81
C ALA A 107 -5.71 -15.22 2.77
N LEU A 108 -6.82 -15.81 3.19
CA LEU A 108 -7.93 -16.15 2.30
C LEU A 108 -8.53 -14.90 1.64
N GLN A 109 -8.77 -13.85 2.42
CA GLN A 109 -9.31 -12.58 1.95
C GLN A 109 -8.38 -11.92 0.91
N GLY A 110 -7.05 -12.01 1.11
CA GLY A 110 -6.06 -11.50 0.16
C GLY A 110 -6.10 -12.22 -1.19
N ILE A 111 -6.37 -13.53 -1.23
CA ILE A 111 -6.60 -14.25 -2.50
C ILE A 111 -7.78 -13.62 -3.25
N GLY A 112 -8.90 -13.38 -2.57
CA GLY A 112 -10.05 -12.68 -3.16
C GLY A 112 -9.69 -11.29 -3.66
N GLY A 113 -8.95 -10.51 -2.86
CA GLY A 113 -8.47 -9.17 -3.19
C GLY A 113 -7.60 -9.13 -4.44
N GLY A 114 -6.68 -10.10 -4.60
CA GLY A 114 -5.84 -10.24 -5.78
C GLY A 114 -6.64 -10.53 -7.04
N ILE A 115 -7.64 -11.43 -6.97
CA ILE A 115 -8.53 -11.74 -8.08
C ILE A 115 -9.35 -10.50 -8.49
N ILE A 116 -9.93 -9.78 -7.53
CA ILE A 116 -10.70 -8.56 -7.79
C ILE A 116 -9.82 -7.51 -8.47
N THR A 117 -8.65 -7.24 -7.91
CA THR A 117 -7.71 -6.23 -8.42
C THR A 117 -7.30 -6.53 -9.87
N ALA A 118 -6.89 -7.77 -10.17
CA ALA A 118 -6.50 -8.17 -11.53
C ALA A 118 -7.65 -7.97 -12.54
N ASN A 119 -8.87 -8.34 -12.14
CA ASN A 119 -10.03 -8.29 -13.03
C ASN A 119 -10.61 -6.89 -13.19
N ALA A 120 -10.58 -6.04 -12.15
CA ALA A 120 -11.14 -4.69 -12.19
C ALA A 120 -10.55 -3.84 -13.32
N PHE A 121 -9.24 -3.87 -13.48
CA PHE A 121 -8.57 -3.15 -14.57
C PHE A 121 -8.77 -3.81 -15.94
N THR A 122 -8.84 -5.13 -15.98
CA THR A 122 -8.99 -5.88 -17.23
C THR A 122 -10.38 -5.75 -17.82
N ILE A 123 -11.43 -5.77 -16.99
CA ILE A 123 -12.82 -5.70 -17.45
C ILE A 123 -13.14 -4.37 -18.15
N VAL A 124 -12.44 -3.29 -17.78
CA VAL A 124 -12.52 -2.02 -18.51
C VAL A 124 -12.06 -2.20 -19.97
N GLY A 125 -10.99 -2.97 -20.17
CA GLY A 125 -10.49 -3.29 -21.51
C GLY A 125 -11.45 -4.13 -22.34
N ASP A 126 -12.28 -4.96 -21.67
CA ASP A 126 -13.25 -5.82 -22.34
C ASP A 126 -14.59 -5.12 -22.61
N LEU A 127 -15.03 -4.22 -21.72
CA LEU A 127 -16.32 -3.51 -21.83
C LEU A 127 -16.27 -2.30 -22.74
N PHE A 128 -15.10 -1.64 -22.83
CA PHE A 128 -15.00 -0.34 -23.49
C PHE A 128 -13.95 -0.32 -24.60
N PRO A 129 -14.23 0.40 -25.70
CA PRO A 129 -13.24 0.62 -26.75
C PRO A 129 -12.04 1.42 -26.19
N PRO A 130 -10.84 1.31 -26.80
CA PRO A 130 -9.61 1.92 -26.29
C PRO A 130 -9.74 3.41 -25.92
N LYS A 131 -10.49 4.20 -26.65
CA LYS A 131 -10.73 5.62 -26.36
C LYS A 131 -11.46 5.86 -25.03
N GLU A 132 -12.43 5.01 -24.68
CA GLU A 132 -13.25 5.20 -23.47
C GLU A 132 -12.56 4.63 -22.21
N ARG A 133 -11.60 3.70 -22.37
CA ARG A 133 -10.90 3.05 -21.24
C ARG A 133 -10.25 4.05 -20.29
N GLY A 134 -9.68 5.15 -20.83
CA GLY A 134 -9.04 6.19 -20.03
C GLY A 134 -9.96 6.79 -18.97
N LYS A 135 -11.23 7.06 -19.32
CA LYS A 135 -12.25 7.59 -18.41
C LYS A 135 -12.53 6.60 -17.27
N TRP A 136 -12.72 5.33 -17.59
CA TRP A 136 -13.08 4.30 -16.61
C TRP A 136 -11.92 3.91 -15.72
N GLN A 137 -10.71 3.87 -16.27
CA GLN A 137 -9.51 3.65 -15.47
C GLN A 137 -9.22 4.83 -14.55
N GLY A 138 -9.50 6.06 -14.99
CA GLY A 138 -9.45 7.23 -14.13
C GLY A 138 -10.41 7.14 -12.95
N LEU A 139 -11.62 6.59 -13.18
CA LEU A 139 -12.58 6.37 -12.11
C LEU A 139 -12.13 5.26 -11.13
N ILE A 140 -11.44 4.21 -11.60
CA ILE A 140 -10.77 3.24 -10.73
C ILE A 140 -9.71 3.91 -9.85
N GLY A 141 -8.90 4.83 -10.41
CA GLY A 141 -7.95 5.62 -9.62
C GLY A 141 -8.62 6.45 -8.53
N ALA A 142 -9.80 7.02 -8.83
CA ALA A 142 -10.59 7.75 -7.84
C ALA A 142 -11.10 6.86 -6.70
N VAL A 143 -11.46 5.59 -6.98
CA VAL A 143 -11.85 4.61 -5.96
C VAL A 143 -10.72 4.39 -4.94
N PHE A 144 -9.48 4.22 -5.39
CA PHE A 144 -8.33 4.10 -4.47
C PHE A 144 -8.14 5.36 -3.63
N GLY A 145 -8.29 6.55 -4.25
CA GLY A 145 -8.21 7.81 -3.53
C GLY A 145 -9.26 7.94 -2.42
N VAL A 146 -10.53 7.65 -2.72
CA VAL A 146 -11.61 7.69 -1.71
C VAL A 146 -11.35 6.68 -0.60
N SER A 147 -10.92 5.46 -0.95
CA SER A 147 -10.66 4.41 0.04
C SER A 147 -9.55 4.78 1.01
N SER A 148 -8.51 5.48 0.56
CA SER A 148 -7.39 5.88 1.43
C SER A 148 -7.78 6.87 2.53
N VAL A 149 -8.85 7.62 2.32
CA VAL A 149 -9.43 8.53 3.34
C VAL A 149 -10.55 7.85 4.12
N ALA A 150 -11.45 7.15 3.41
CA ALA A 150 -12.58 6.49 4.05
C ALA A 150 -12.12 5.40 5.04
N GLY A 151 -10.98 4.72 4.77
CA GLY A 151 -10.44 3.68 5.61
C GLY A 151 -10.13 4.14 7.03
N PRO A 152 -9.20 5.07 7.23
CA PRO A 152 -8.89 5.59 8.57
C PRO A 152 -10.09 6.22 9.27
N LEU A 153 -10.96 6.92 8.52
CA LEU A 153 -12.15 7.57 9.09
C LEU A 153 -13.16 6.54 9.62
N LEU A 154 -13.55 5.59 8.78
CA LEU A 154 -14.53 4.55 9.16
C LEU A 154 -13.91 3.57 10.17
N GLY A 155 -12.63 3.25 10.01
CA GLY A 155 -11.93 2.35 10.90
C GLY A 155 -11.80 2.92 12.32
N GLY A 156 -11.40 4.18 12.45
CA GLY A 156 -11.39 4.87 13.75
C GLY A 156 -12.77 4.94 14.35
N TRP A 157 -13.76 5.42 13.59
CA TRP A 157 -15.15 5.54 14.05
C TRP A 157 -15.74 4.20 14.54
N LEU A 158 -15.53 3.12 13.79
CA LEU A 158 -16.03 1.80 14.18
C LEU A 158 -15.28 1.21 15.38
N THR A 159 -13.98 1.47 15.50
CA THR A 159 -13.13 0.92 16.57
C THR A 159 -13.32 1.66 17.90
N ASP A 160 -13.74 2.93 17.86
CA ASP A 160 -13.97 3.77 19.03
C ASP A 160 -15.25 3.40 19.82
N GLY A 161 -16.05 2.45 19.35
CA GLY A 161 -17.20 1.91 20.09
C GLY A 161 -18.50 2.70 19.91
N VAL A 162 -18.93 2.88 18.66
CA VAL A 162 -20.20 3.55 18.36
C VAL A 162 -21.38 2.60 18.50
N SER A 163 -22.48 3.09 19.05
CA SER A 163 -23.74 2.31 19.13
C SER A 163 -24.40 2.22 17.76
N LEU A 164 -24.40 1.04 17.16
CA LEU A 164 -25.06 0.73 15.89
C LEU A 164 -26.10 -0.37 16.10
N PHE A 165 -27.36 -0.09 15.75
CA PHE A 165 -28.45 -1.07 15.87
C PHE A 165 -28.60 -1.69 17.27
N GLY A 166 -28.25 -0.94 18.34
CA GLY A 166 -28.31 -1.42 19.72
C GLY A 166 -27.10 -2.25 20.17
N MET A 167 -26.09 -2.40 19.33
CA MET A 167 -24.79 -3.04 19.63
C MET A 167 -23.70 -1.99 19.61
N VAL A 168 -22.70 -2.12 20.49
CA VAL A 168 -21.49 -1.29 20.46
C VAL A 168 -20.54 -1.88 19.45
N SER A 169 -20.08 -1.06 18.51
CA SER A 169 -19.12 -1.48 17.49
C SER A 169 -17.73 -1.71 18.12
N ASP A 170 -16.96 -2.57 17.52
CA ASP A 170 -15.57 -2.84 17.84
C ASP A 170 -14.75 -3.00 16.54
N TRP A 171 -13.48 -3.40 16.62
CA TRP A 171 -12.63 -3.62 15.47
C TRP A 171 -13.19 -4.67 14.48
N ARG A 172 -14.02 -5.61 14.91
CA ARG A 172 -14.64 -6.63 14.05
C ARG A 172 -15.53 -6.03 12.98
N TRP A 173 -16.16 -4.89 13.28
CA TRP A 173 -17.00 -4.17 12.34
C TRP A 173 -16.24 -3.63 11.13
N THR A 174 -14.93 -3.43 11.25
CA THR A 174 -14.10 -3.04 10.11
C THR A 174 -14.08 -4.11 9.02
N PHE A 175 -14.20 -5.37 9.40
CA PHE A 175 -14.34 -6.51 8.48
C PHE A 175 -15.79 -6.76 8.07
N LEU A 176 -16.72 -6.71 9.02
CA LEU A 176 -18.13 -6.98 8.78
C LEU A 176 -18.78 -5.95 7.83
N LEU A 177 -18.26 -4.72 7.78
CA LEU A 177 -18.67 -3.68 6.82
C LEU A 177 -18.54 -4.14 5.36
N ASN A 178 -17.56 -4.97 5.06
CA ASN A 178 -17.32 -5.47 3.71
C ASN A 178 -18.41 -6.47 3.26
N VAL A 179 -19.08 -7.15 4.19
CA VAL A 179 -20.00 -8.25 3.89
C VAL A 179 -21.24 -7.79 3.09
N PRO A 180 -22.04 -6.79 3.54
CA PRO A 180 -23.20 -6.36 2.79
C PRO A 180 -22.84 -5.83 1.40
N ILE A 181 -21.75 -5.08 1.28
CA ILE A 181 -21.31 -4.52 0.00
C ILE A 181 -20.84 -5.64 -0.94
N GLY A 182 -20.08 -6.63 -0.42
CA GLY A 182 -19.64 -7.80 -1.18
C GLY A 182 -20.80 -8.67 -1.68
N VAL A 183 -21.82 -8.88 -0.84
CA VAL A 183 -23.04 -9.61 -1.25
C VAL A 183 -23.76 -8.87 -2.37
N ILE A 184 -23.96 -7.56 -2.24
CA ILE A 184 -24.61 -6.74 -3.28
C ILE A 184 -23.78 -6.80 -4.58
N ALA A 185 -22.46 -6.62 -4.50
CA ALA A 185 -21.57 -6.71 -5.67
C ALA A 185 -21.68 -8.09 -6.34
N THR A 186 -21.68 -9.18 -5.56
CA THR A 186 -21.84 -10.56 -6.06
C THR A 186 -23.16 -10.72 -6.80
N LEU A 187 -24.30 -10.29 -6.22
CA LEU A 187 -25.61 -10.38 -6.84
C LEU A 187 -25.68 -9.58 -8.15
N LEU A 188 -25.12 -8.37 -8.19
CA LEU A 188 -25.07 -7.56 -9.40
C LEU A 188 -24.20 -8.22 -10.49
N ILE A 189 -23.07 -8.83 -10.13
CA ILE A 189 -22.21 -9.56 -11.08
C ILE A 189 -22.95 -10.79 -11.62
N ILE A 190 -23.61 -11.57 -10.77
CA ILE A 190 -24.39 -12.73 -11.20
C ILE A 190 -25.44 -12.31 -12.24
N ARG A 191 -26.18 -11.24 -11.96
CA ARG A 191 -27.36 -10.84 -12.76
C ARG A 191 -26.97 -10.10 -14.05
N TYR A 192 -25.93 -9.26 -14.03
CA TYR A 192 -25.68 -8.32 -15.12
C TYR A 192 -24.34 -8.55 -15.85
N CYS A 193 -23.35 -9.21 -15.24
CA CYS A 193 -22.10 -9.48 -15.92
C CYS A 193 -22.29 -10.63 -16.92
N PRO A 194 -22.03 -10.41 -18.20
CA PRO A 194 -22.19 -11.44 -19.21
C PRO A 194 -21.10 -12.51 -19.10
N GLN A 195 -21.44 -13.74 -19.41
CA GLN A 195 -20.51 -14.84 -19.49
C GLN A 195 -19.97 -14.93 -20.92
N ILE A 196 -18.66 -14.73 -21.08
CA ILE A 196 -17.97 -14.98 -22.34
C ILE A 196 -17.44 -16.39 -22.31
N LYS A 197 -17.79 -17.19 -23.32
CA LYS A 197 -17.18 -18.50 -23.53
C LYS A 197 -15.77 -18.29 -24.05
N HIS A 198 -14.80 -18.88 -23.37
CA HIS A 198 -13.41 -18.92 -23.82
C HIS A 198 -13.09 -20.35 -24.23
N ASP A 199 -12.25 -20.51 -25.25
CA ASP A 199 -11.78 -21.83 -25.67
C ASP A 199 -10.81 -22.39 -24.63
N ARG A 200 -11.24 -23.46 -23.95
CA ARG A 200 -10.47 -24.14 -22.88
C ARG A 200 -9.55 -25.20 -23.46
N THR A 201 -8.81 -24.89 -24.51
CA THR A 201 -8.02 -25.89 -25.23
C THR A 201 -6.74 -26.33 -24.53
N HIS A 202 -6.23 -25.54 -23.57
CA HIS A 202 -4.95 -25.80 -22.91
C HIS A 202 -5.07 -25.75 -21.39
N LYS A 203 -4.23 -26.55 -20.70
CA LYS A 203 -4.12 -26.53 -19.23
C LYS A 203 -3.35 -25.31 -18.74
N PRO A 204 -3.66 -24.77 -17.54
CA PRO A 204 -2.86 -23.72 -16.91
C PRO A 204 -1.43 -24.16 -16.67
N ASP A 205 -0.51 -23.20 -16.65
CA ASP A 205 0.88 -23.44 -16.25
C ASP A 205 0.99 -23.53 -14.72
N TYR A 206 0.82 -24.76 -14.20
CA TYR A 206 0.92 -25.00 -12.75
C TYR A 206 2.33 -24.83 -12.20
N LEU A 207 3.37 -25.17 -13.01
CA LEU A 207 4.76 -25.00 -12.58
C LEU A 207 5.15 -23.53 -12.55
N GLY A 208 4.79 -22.77 -13.58
CA GLY A 208 4.96 -21.30 -13.55
C GLY A 208 4.22 -20.67 -12.38
N ALA A 209 2.97 -21.12 -12.10
CA ALA A 209 2.21 -20.66 -10.95
C ALA A 209 2.93 -20.94 -9.61
N LEU A 210 3.50 -22.14 -9.45
CA LEU A 210 4.25 -22.50 -8.25
C LEU A 210 5.49 -21.62 -8.06
N PHE A 211 6.33 -21.51 -9.11
CA PHE A 211 7.58 -20.79 -8.97
C PHE A 211 7.41 -19.27 -8.86
N ILE A 212 6.44 -18.66 -9.55
CA ILE A 212 6.13 -17.24 -9.33
C ILE A 212 5.58 -17.00 -7.93
N THR A 213 4.77 -17.93 -7.39
CA THR A 213 4.27 -17.88 -6.01
C THR A 213 5.43 -17.91 -5.02
N ILE A 214 6.37 -18.87 -5.15
CA ILE A 214 7.54 -18.96 -4.28
C ILE A 214 8.38 -17.68 -4.39
N ALA A 215 8.66 -17.22 -5.61
CA ALA A 215 9.48 -16.03 -5.84
C ALA A 215 8.88 -14.77 -5.17
N LEU A 216 7.59 -14.54 -5.38
CA LEU A 216 6.89 -13.38 -4.82
C LEU A 216 6.70 -13.50 -3.31
N ALA A 217 6.34 -14.70 -2.82
CA ALA A 217 6.14 -14.94 -1.39
C ALA A 217 7.44 -14.72 -0.59
N THR A 218 8.54 -15.32 -1.05
CA THR A 218 9.83 -15.17 -0.35
C THR A 218 10.39 -13.76 -0.49
N LEU A 219 10.13 -13.06 -1.60
CA LEU A 219 10.49 -11.65 -1.75
C LEU A 219 9.75 -10.77 -0.73
N VAL A 220 8.43 -10.92 -0.63
CA VAL A 220 7.61 -10.16 0.33
C VAL A 220 8.05 -10.46 1.75
N LEU A 221 8.24 -11.74 2.12
CA LEU A 221 8.71 -12.13 3.45
C LEU A 221 10.13 -11.65 3.78
N ALA A 222 11.00 -11.46 2.77
CA ALA A 222 12.33 -10.91 2.98
C ALA A 222 12.33 -9.41 3.26
N VAL A 223 11.27 -8.71 2.82
CA VAL A 223 11.22 -7.25 2.74
C VAL A 223 10.23 -6.67 3.75
N ASP A 224 9.11 -7.37 3.99
CA ASP A 224 8.02 -6.87 4.82
C ASP A 224 7.94 -7.64 6.15
N ASN A 225 8.10 -6.93 7.25
CA ASN A 225 7.97 -7.45 8.62
C ASN A 225 8.83 -8.70 8.95
N THR A 226 9.98 -8.89 8.28
CA THR A 226 10.85 -10.08 8.45
C THR A 226 11.25 -10.31 9.90
N GLU A 227 11.62 -9.25 10.62
CA GLU A 227 12.01 -9.32 12.03
C GLU A 227 10.88 -9.88 12.90
N THR A 228 9.66 -9.38 12.71
CA THR A 228 8.50 -9.82 13.48
C THR A 228 8.10 -11.25 13.12
N ILE A 229 8.11 -11.59 11.83
CA ILE A 229 7.70 -12.90 11.32
C ILE A 229 8.67 -14.00 11.78
N PHE A 230 9.96 -13.73 11.75
CA PHE A 230 11.01 -14.69 12.08
C PHE A 230 11.62 -14.47 13.47
N LYS A 231 10.91 -13.76 14.36
CA LYS A 231 11.39 -13.43 15.70
C LYS A 231 11.90 -14.67 16.45
N GLY A 232 11.20 -15.79 16.40
CA GLY A 232 11.63 -17.03 17.06
C GLY A 232 12.99 -17.56 16.56
N LEU A 233 13.32 -17.37 15.26
CA LEU A 233 14.62 -17.71 14.71
C LEU A 233 15.70 -16.70 15.15
N ILE A 234 15.34 -15.43 15.21
CA ILE A 234 16.25 -14.36 15.67
C ILE A 234 16.58 -14.56 17.14
N ASP A 235 15.58 -14.84 17.97
CA ASP A 235 15.74 -15.14 19.40
C ASP A 235 16.59 -16.41 19.64
N SER A 236 16.62 -17.35 18.67
CA SER A 236 17.50 -18.54 18.70
C SER A 236 18.95 -18.26 18.24
N GLY A 237 19.27 -17.00 17.90
CA GLY A 237 20.63 -16.56 17.53
C GLY A 237 20.90 -16.47 16.02
N ILE A 238 19.90 -16.66 15.17
CA ILE A 238 20.04 -16.49 13.73
C ILE A 238 19.92 -15.00 13.38
N SER A 239 20.91 -14.42 12.69
CA SER A 239 20.88 -13.02 12.33
C SER A 239 19.79 -12.69 11.32
N LEU A 240 19.13 -11.54 11.47
CA LEU A 240 18.12 -11.04 10.53
C LEU A 240 18.66 -10.98 9.08
N ALA A 241 19.92 -10.53 8.92
CA ALA A 241 20.57 -10.44 7.61
C ALA A 241 20.71 -11.82 6.92
N LEU A 242 20.96 -12.88 7.69
CA LEU A 242 21.01 -14.24 7.15
C LEU A 242 19.64 -14.71 6.69
N ILE A 243 18.60 -14.47 7.47
CA ILE A 243 17.21 -14.82 7.11
C ILE A 243 16.82 -14.10 5.82
N GLN A 244 17.03 -12.79 5.75
CA GLN A 244 16.74 -12.00 4.55
C GLN A 244 17.56 -12.47 3.35
N GLY A 245 18.86 -12.76 3.53
CA GLY A 245 19.74 -13.28 2.47
C GLY A 245 19.24 -14.62 1.91
N VAL A 246 18.81 -15.54 2.78
CA VAL A 246 18.25 -16.84 2.35
C VAL A 246 16.95 -16.62 1.58
N LEU A 247 16.02 -15.82 2.10
CA LEU A 247 14.75 -15.54 1.44
C LEU A 247 14.94 -14.88 0.06
N LEU A 248 15.85 -13.91 -0.05
CA LEU A 248 16.17 -13.26 -1.33
C LEU A 248 16.83 -14.23 -2.30
N THR A 249 17.69 -15.13 -1.82
CA THR A 249 18.33 -16.15 -2.66
C THR A 249 17.28 -17.14 -3.19
N VAL A 250 16.37 -17.61 -2.34
CA VAL A 250 15.25 -18.47 -2.75
C VAL A 250 14.35 -17.75 -3.75
N SER A 251 14.04 -16.48 -3.51
CA SER A 251 13.25 -15.65 -4.42
C SER A 251 13.91 -15.55 -5.80
N ALA A 252 15.20 -15.23 -5.85
CA ALA A 252 15.96 -15.13 -7.10
C ALA A 252 16.03 -16.46 -7.84
N ALA A 253 16.31 -17.56 -7.13
CA ALA A 253 16.33 -18.90 -7.72
C ALA A 253 14.95 -19.29 -8.29
N ALA A 254 13.88 -19.08 -7.54
CA ALA A 254 12.52 -19.36 -7.98
C ALA A 254 12.11 -18.48 -9.18
N ALA A 255 12.52 -17.20 -9.21
CA ALA A 255 12.28 -16.31 -10.35
C ALA A 255 13.03 -16.77 -11.61
N ILE A 256 14.26 -17.25 -11.48
CA ILE A 256 15.02 -17.82 -12.60
C ILE A 256 14.31 -19.09 -13.13
N ILE A 257 13.92 -20.00 -12.23
CA ILE A 257 13.19 -21.22 -12.61
C ILE A 257 11.86 -20.87 -13.27
N PHE A 258 11.13 -19.88 -12.73
CA PHE A 258 9.91 -19.36 -13.34
C PHE A 258 10.14 -18.94 -14.79
N VAL A 259 11.17 -18.13 -15.07
CA VAL A 259 11.50 -17.70 -16.43
C VAL A 259 11.84 -18.89 -17.35
N LEU A 260 12.52 -19.90 -16.83
CA LEU A 260 12.85 -21.10 -17.61
C LEU A 260 11.60 -21.95 -17.93
N VAL A 261 10.67 -22.07 -16.99
CA VAL A 261 9.37 -22.74 -17.18
C VAL A 261 8.52 -21.98 -18.18
N GLU A 262 8.39 -20.64 -18.01
CA GLU A 262 7.61 -19.76 -18.90
C GLU A 262 8.06 -19.84 -20.38
N ARG A 263 9.36 -20.05 -20.63
CA ARG A 263 9.88 -20.24 -22.00
C ARG A 263 9.31 -21.46 -22.70
N ARG A 264 8.87 -22.48 -21.96
CA ARG A 264 8.37 -23.75 -22.46
C ARG A 264 6.87 -23.92 -22.28
N ALA A 265 6.22 -23.06 -21.50
CA ALA A 265 4.81 -23.15 -21.19
C ALA A 265 3.94 -22.87 -22.43
N ALA A 266 2.95 -23.75 -22.68
CA ALA A 266 1.97 -23.55 -23.76
C ALA A 266 1.05 -22.35 -23.47
N GLN A 267 0.74 -22.10 -22.19
CA GLN A 267 -0.10 -20.97 -21.73
C GLN A 267 0.61 -20.23 -20.59
N PRO A 268 1.67 -19.46 -20.91
CA PRO A 268 2.46 -18.77 -19.91
C PRO A 268 1.63 -17.76 -19.12
N ILE A 269 1.92 -17.62 -17.81
CA ILE A 269 1.29 -16.64 -16.90
C ILE A 269 1.72 -15.23 -17.29
N LEU A 270 3.02 -15.06 -17.52
CA LEU A 270 3.63 -13.82 -17.98
C LEU A 270 4.34 -14.06 -19.32
N PRO A 271 3.65 -13.94 -20.46
CA PRO A 271 4.24 -14.25 -21.75
C PRO A 271 5.52 -13.48 -22.01
N LEU A 272 6.67 -14.16 -22.06
CA LEU A 272 7.99 -13.54 -22.26
C LEU A 272 8.08 -12.77 -23.58
N ARG A 273 7.25 -13.09 -24.58
CA ARG A 273 7.10 -12.32 -25.83
C ARG A 273 6.69 -10.86 -25.60
N PHE A 274 6.05 -10.55 -24.46
CA PHE A 274 5.70 -9.15 -24.13
C PHE A 274 6.95 -8.28 -23.94
N PHE A 275 8.02 -8.87 -23.39
CA PHE A 275 9.29 -8.18 -23.20
C PHE A 275 10.07 -7.93 -24.50
N ALA A 276 9.68 -8.53 -25.63
CA ALA A 276 10.19 -8.14 -26.92
C ALA A 276 9.69 -6.74 -27.35
N ASN A 277 8.51 -6.32 -26.85
CA ASN A 277 7.98 -4.99 -27.09
C ASN A 277 8.70 -3.94 -26.23
N ARG A 278 9.38 -2.99 -26.88
CA ARG A 278 10.13 -1.91 -26.20
C ARG A 278 9.23 -1.05 -25.32
N THR A 279 8.03 -0.70 -25.79
CA THR A 279 7.05 0.08 -25.02
C THR A 279 6.67 -0.62 -23.74
N TYR A 280 6.38 -1.92 -23.80
CA TYR A 280 6.04 -2.74 -22.64
C TYR A 280 7.17 -2.75 -21.60
N ARG A 281 8.42 -3.04 -22.02
CA ARG A 281 9.56 -3.06 -21.10
C ARG A 281 9.74 -1.73 -20.36
N LEU A 282 9.69 -0.62 -21.09
CA LEU A 282 9.86 0.71 -20.51
C LEU A 282 8.73 1.04 -19.52
N ILE A 283 7.49 0.68 -19.85
CA ILE A 283 6.34 0.90 -18.96
C ILE A 283 6.41 0.00 -17.73
N MET A 284 6.88 -1.26 -17.82
CA MET A 284 7.03 -2.14 -16.65
C MET A 284 8.03 -1.57 -15.65
N VAL A 285 9.19 -1.11 -16.12
CA VAL A 285 10.18 -0.46 -15.26
C VAL A 285 9.60 0.84 -14.67
N ALA A 286 8.96 1.67 -15.50
CA ALA A 286 8.32 2.91 -15.02
C ALA A 286 7.22 2.63 -13.98
N ALA A 287 6.43 1.55 -14.15
CA ALA A 287 5.40 1.14 -13.19
C ALA A 287 6.00 0.69 -11.86
N SER A 288 7.16 -0.01 -11.87
CA SER A 288 7.87 -0.39 -10.65
C SER A 288 8.40 0.84 -9.91
N LEU A 289 9.06 1.76 -10.62
CA LEU A 289 9.56 3.01 -10.04
C LEU A 289 8.43 3.88 -9.49
N PHE A 290 7.31 3.95 -10.23
CA PHE A 290 6.09 4.63 -9.78
C PHE A 290 5.54 4.00 -8.49
N GLY A 291 5.47 2.65 -8.43
CA GLY A 291 5.01 1.95 -7.24
C GLY A 291 5.85 2.26 -6.01
N ALA A 292 7.18 2.21 -6.15
CA ALA A 292 8.11 2.55 -5.08
C ALA A 292 7.93 4.00 -4.60
N ALA A 293 7.97 4.95 -5.53
CA ALA A 293 7.85 6.37 -5.21
C ALA A 293 6.48 6.74 -4.62
N PHE A 294 5.41 6.12 -5.11
CA PHE A 294 4.05 6.32 -4.59
C PHE A 294 3.93 5.87 -3.13
N MET A 295 4.50 4.70 -2.79
CA MET A 295 4.51 4.21 -1.42
C MET A 295 5.35 5.12 -0.51
N GLY A 296 6.53 5.56 -0.98
CA GLY A 296 7.37 6.52 -0.26
C GLY A 296 6.66 7.83 0.02
N ALA A 297 5.94 8.38 -0.96
CA ALA A 297 5.24 9.65 -0.77
C ALA A 297 4.06 9.51 0.21
N ILE A 298 3.17 8.53 0.03
CA ILE A 298 1.92 8.43 0.83
C ILE A 298 2.19 7.95 2.26
N LEU A 299 2.94 6.86 2.41
CA LEU A 299 3.18 6.26 3.72
C LEU A 299 3.92 7.23 4.64
N TYR A 300 4.97 7.83 4.12
CA TYR A 300 5.83 8.70 4.93
C TYR A 300 5.26 10.10 5.13
N LEU A 301 4.40 10.57 4.22
CA LEU A 301 3.63 11.79 4.46
C LEU A 301 2.60 11.60 5.59
N THR A 302 1.96 10.43 5.65
CA THR A 302 1.08 10.08 6.78
C THR A 302 1.86 10.01 8.10
N GLN A 303 3.06 9.46 8.07
CA GLN A 303 3.98 9.43 9.22
C GLN A 303 4.41 10.85 9.64
N PHE A 304 4.72 11.71 8.66
CA PHE A 304 5.03 13.12 8.93
C PHE A 304 3.89 13.81 9.68
N ASN A 305 2.66 13.65 9.21
CA ASN A 305 1.48 14.24 9.84
C ASN A 305 1.24 13.74 11.26
N GLN A 306 1.49 12.45 11.52
CA GLN A 306 1.33 11.88 12.86
C GLN A 306 2.45 12.30 13.81
N GLN A 307 3.70 12.24 13.39
CA GLN A 307 4.85 12.45 14.27
C GLN A 307 5.20 13.94 14.44
N VAL A 308 5.08 14.73 13.37
CA VAL A 308 5.48 16.14 13.36
C VAL A 308 4.32 17.05 13.78
N PHE A 309 3.14 16.86 13.19
CA PHE A 309 1.96 17.65 13.56
C PHE A 309 1.18 17.07 14.75
N GLY A 310 1.56 15.91 15.27
CA GLY A 310 0.86 15.25 16.39
C GLY A 310 -0.56 14.79 16.03
N ALA A 311 -0.87 14.63 14.74
CA ALA A 311 -2.18 14.22 14.29
C ALA A 311 -2.48 12.77 14.68
N THR A 312 -3.70 12.49 15.11
CA THR A 312 -4.18 11.10 15.25
C THR A 312 -4.18 10.39 13.89
N ALA A 313 -4.23 9.06 13.87
CA ALA A 313 -4.30 8.30 12.64
C ALA A 313 -5.46 8.74 11.73
N SER A 314 -6.63 9.02 12.32
CA SER A 314 -7.80 9.52 11.61
C SER A 314 -7.59 10.94 11.05
N GLN A 315 -6.99 11.83 11.83
CA GLN A 315 -6.66 13.20 11.39
C GLN A 315 -5.61 13.19 10.27
N ALA A 316 -4.55 12.38 10.38
CA ALA A 316 -3.54 12.22 9.34
C ALA A 316 -4.15 11.70 8.02
N GLY A 317 -5.13 10.77 8.10
CA GLY A 317 -5.92 10.34 6.94
C GLY A 317 -6.73 11.48 6.30
N LEU A 318 -7.38 12.33 7.11
CA LEU A 318 -8.10 13.52 6.63
C LEU A 318 -7.16 14.55 5.99
N MET A 319 -5.95 14.69 6.53
CA MET A 319 -4.93 15.59 5.96
C MET A 319 -4.49 15.17 4.54
N LEU A 320 -4.72 13.92 4.11
CA LEU A 320 -4.48 13.47 2.73
C LEU A 320 -5.59 13.88 1.74
N LEU A 321 -6.72 14.44 2.19
CA LEU A 321 -7.83 14.84 1.33
C LEU A 321 -7.44 15.72 0.13
N PRO A 322 -6.56 16.72 0.26
CA PRO A 322 -6.13 17.54 -0.88
C PRO A 322 -5.48 16.70 -1.99
N MET A 323 -4.64 15.71 -1.62
CA MET A 323 -4.03 14.80 -2.59
C MET A 323 -5.07 13.93 -3.29
N VAL A 324 -6.02 13.39 -2.52
CA VAL A 324 -7.12 12.56 -3.08
C VAL A 324 -7.98 13.38 -4.05
N ALA A 325 -8.32 14.62 -3.69
CA ALA A 325 -9.05 15.53 -4.57
C ALA A 325 -8.27 15.79 -5.87
N GLY A 326 -6.95 15.98 -5.79
CA GLY A 326 -6.06 16.08 -6.93
C GLY A 326 -6.08 14.82 -7.81
N ILE A 327 -5.94 13.63 -7.22
CA ILE A 327 -5.99 12.34 -7.93
C ILE A 327 -7.33 12.19 -8.67
N MET A 328 -8.44 12.40 -7.99
CA MET A 328 -9.78 12.25 -8.57
C MET A 328 -10.00 13.21 -9.73
N THR A 329 -9.72 14.49 -9.51
CA THR A 329 -9.91 15.55 -10.52
C THR A 329 -9.07 15.28 -11.76
N SER A 330 -7.78 14.97 -11.58
CA SER A 330 -6.86 14.70 -12.67
C SER A 330 -7.21 13.39 -13.41
N SER A 331 -7.47 12.30 -12.69
CA SER A 331 -7.83 11.01 -13.30
C SER A 331 -9.05 11.12 -14.21
N ILE A 332 -10.10 11.80 -13.74
CA ILE A 332 -11.33 11.99 -14.53
C ILE A 332 -11.08 12.94 -15.71
N THR A 333 -10.41 14.06 -15.48
CA THR A 333 -10.17 15.08 -16.50
C THR A 333 -9.24 14.54 -17.59
N VAL A 334 -8.10 13.95 -17.20
CA VAL A 334 -7.14 13.38 -18.13
C VAL A 334 -7.74 12.18 -18.86
N GLY A 335 -8.50 11.33 -18.17
CA GLY A 335 -9.23 10.23 -18.80
C GLY A 335 -10.17 10.70 -19.91
N ARG A 336 -10.93 11.80 -19.70
CA ARG A 336 -11.79 12.41 -20.72
C ARG A 336 -10.98 13.03 -21.87
N LEU A 337 -9.88 13.71 -21.56
CA LEU A 337 -9.02 14.33 -22.57
C LEU A 337 -8.32 13.29 -23.45
N VAL A 338 -7.88 12.18 -22.86
CA VAL A 338 -7.31 11.04 -23.60
C VAL A 338 -8.39 10.39 -24.48
N ALA A 339 -9.60 10.20 -23.98
CA ALA A 339 -10.73 9.71 -24.76
C ALA A 339 -11.02 10.60 -25.97
N LYS A 340 -10.99 11.93 -25.80
CA LYS A 340 -11.26 12.91 -26.86
C LYS A 340 -10.11 13.00 -27.89
N THR A 341 -8.87 12.98 -27.44
CA THR A 341 -7.68 13.25 -28.28
C THR A 341 -7.04 11.99 -28.86
N GLY A 342 -7.27 10.82 -28.23
CA GLY A 342 -6.58 9.56 -28.53
C GLY A 342 -5.09 9.57 -28.20
N ARG A 343 -4.59 10.59 -27.51
CA ARG A 343 -3.18 10.78 -27.14
C ARG A 343 -3.01 10.65 -25.63
N TYR A 344 -2.12 9.79 -25.17
CA TYR A 344 -1.93 9.47 -23.77
C TYR A 344 -0.53 9.76 -23.24
N LYS A 345 0.52 9.71 -24.07
CA LYS A 345 1.92 9.83 -23.66
C LYS A 345 2.21 11.12 -22.90
N ARG A 346 1.74 12.27 -23.42
CA ARG A 346 1.95 13.57 -22.79
C ARG A 346 1.44 13.65 -21.34
N TRP A 347 0.34 12.93 -21.07
CA TRP A 347 -0.27 12.91 -19.74
C TRP A 347 0.51 12.04 -18.76
N ILE A 348 1.11 10.93 -19.23
CA ILE A 348 2.00 10.11 -18.39
C ILE A 348 3.26 10.90 -18.06
N VAL A 349 3.91 11.50 -19.08
CA VAL A 349 5.15 12.26 -18.88
C VAL A 349 4.90 13.49 -18.01
N GLY A 350 3.85 14.28 -18.31
CA GLY A 350 3.48 15.44 -17.50
C GLY A 350 3.07 15.07 -16.07
N GLY A 351 2.30 13.98 -15.92
CA GLY A 351 1.91 13.46 -14.61
C GLY A 351 3.10 13.08 -13.73
N PHE A 352 4.06 12.33 -14.29
CA PHE A 352 5.29 11.99 -13.57
C PHE A 352 6.13 13.22 -13.24
N GLY A 353 6.25 14.20 -14.17
CA GLY A 353 6.98 15.43 -13.93
C GLY A 353 6.36 16.28 -12.82
N VAL A 354 5.04 16.47 -12.84
CA VAL A 354 4.32 17.19 -11.78
C VAL A 354 4.46 16.47 -10.44
N THR A 355 4.32 15.13 -10.41
CA THR A 355 4.51 14.38 -9.18
C THR A 355 5.93 14.50 -8.65
N ALA A 356 6.95 14.36 -9.52
CA ALA A 356 8.35 14.49 -9.11
C ALA A 356 8.63 15.87 -8.50
N ALA A 357 8.18 16.95 -9.16
CA ALA A 357 8.36 18.32 -8.66
C ALA A 357 7.62 18.55 -7.34
N SER A 358 6.38 18.04 -7.21
CA SER A 358 5.60 18.18 -5.98
C SER A 358 6.19 17.39 -4.82
N VAL A 359 6.61 16.14 -5.05
CA VAL A 359 7.24 15.32 -4.00
C VAL A 359 8.58 15.92 -3.58
N ALA A 360 9.36 16.48 -4.52
CA ALA A 360 10.57 17.24 -4.18
C ALA A 360 10.24 18.47 -3.34
N ALA A 361 9.13 19.18 -3.62
CA ALA A 361 8.71 20.35 -2.85
C ALA A 361 8.31 20.00 -1.39
N LEU A 362 7.97 18.73 -1.07
CA LEU A 362 7.75 18.30 0.31
C LEU A 362 9.00 18.48 1.20
N THR A 363 10.19 18.53 0.62
CA THR A 363 11.44 18.77 1.37
C THR A 363 11.57 20.20 1.90
N ILE A 364 10.72 21.12 1.46
CA ILE A 364 10.69 22.51 1.96
C ILE A 364 9.88 22.59 3.27
N LEU A 365 9.06 21.57 3.56
CA LEU A 365 8.23 21.55 4.77
C LEU A 365 9.11 21.39 6.02
N GLN A 366 8.89 22.26 6.99
CA GLN A 366 9.50 22.23 8.31
C GLN A 366 8.45 21.84 9.35
N PRO A 367 8.85 21.37 10.55
CA PRO A 367 7.91 21.06 11.62
C PRO A 367 6.97 22.22 11.99
N GLU A 368 7.42 23.46 11.81
CA GLU A 368 6.65 24.67 12.09
C GLU A 368 5.83 25.16 10.90
N SER A 369 5.93 24.50 9.73
CA SER A 369 5.20 24.91 8.53
C SER A 369 3.68 24.79 8.73
N PRO A 370 2.90 25.81 8.33
CA PRO A 370 1.44 25.70 8.41
C PRO A 370 0.95 24.66 7.39
N TYR A 371 -0.06 23.88 7.79
CA TYR A 371 -0.61 22.77 7.01
C TYR A 371 -1.01 23.14 5.57
N TRP A 372 -1.42 24.37 5.30
CA TRP A 372 -1.84 24.75 3.95
C TRP A 372 -0.71 24.66 2.90
N HIS A 373 0.57 24.80 3.31
CA HIS A 373 1.72 24.57 2.43
C HIS A 373 1.75 23.11 1.96
N GLU A 374 1.61 22.18 2.90
CA GLU A 374 1.53 20.75 2.61
C GLU A 374 0.31 20.44 1.72
N ALA A 375 -0.87 21.01 2.04
CA ALA A 375 -2.10 20.78 1.29
C ALA A 375 -1.98 21.17 -0.20
N ILE A 376 -1.31 22.30 -0.51
CA ILE A 376 -1.04 22.71 -1.89
C ILE A 376 -0.15 21.69 -2.60
N VAL A 377 0.98 21.35 -1.97
CA VAL A 377 1.94 20.39 -2.55
C VAL A 377 1.29 19.03 -2.76
N MET A 378 0.49 18.56 -1.79
CA MET A 378 -0.28 17.33 -1.91
C MET A 378 -1.31 17.36 -3.06
N THR A 379 -2.00 18.49 -3.23
CA THR A 379 -2.94 18.66 -4.35
C THR A 379 -2.22 18.51 -5.69
N LEU A 380 -1.06 19.16 -5.83
CA LEU A 380 -0.24 19.06 -7.05
C LEU A 380 0.30 17.64 -7.27
N ALA A 381 0.81 16.98 -6.22
CA ALA A 381 1.22 15.58 -6.29
C ALA A 381 0.06 14.68 -6.72
N GLY A 382 -1.13 14.89 -6.14
CA GLY A 382 -2.35 14.19 -6.52
C GLY A 382 -2.74 14.38 -7.98
N LEU A 383 -2.64 15.61 -8.50
CA LEU A 383 -2.89 15.90 -9.92
C LEU A 383 -1.94 15.11 -10.84
N GLY A 384 -0.67 15.02 -10.48
CA GLY A 384 0.32 14.25 -11.23
C GLY A 384 0.06 12.75 -11.18
N LEU A 385 -0.18 12.19 -9.99
CA LEU A 385 -0.49 10.77 -9.76
C LEU A 385 -1.75 10.34 -10.52
N GLY A 386 -2.82 11.12 -10.43
CA GLY A 386 -4.07 10.85 -11.11
C GLY A 386 -3.96 10.89 -12.64
N ALA A 387 -3.05 11.71 -13.18
CA ALA A 387 -2.77 11.73 -14.60
C ALA A 387 -2.00 10.50 -15.09
N ALA A 388 -1.04 10.00 -14.30
CA ALA A 388 -0.12 8.95 -14.74
C ALA A 388 -0.68 7.53 -14.51
N MET A 389 -1.19 7.24 -13.32
CA MET A 389 -1.52 5.88 -12.87
C MET A 389 -2.50 5.11 -13.78
N PRO A 390 -3.68 5.64 -14.14
CA PRO A 390 -4.63 4.91 -14.99
C PRO A 390 -4.13 4.79 -16.42
N ILE A 391 -3.37 5.76 -16.87
CA ILE A 391 -2.92 5.84 -18.26
C ILE A 391 -1.76 4.87 -18.55
N LEU A 392 -0.93 4.52 -17.56
CA LEU A 392 0.07 3.45 -17.70
C LEU A 392 -0.57 2.13 -18.11
N THR A 393 -1.63 1.75 -17.42
CA THR A 393 -2.38 0.52 -17.73
C THR A 393 -3.01 0.59 -19.12
N LEU A 394 -3.60 1.74 -19.47
CA LEU A 394 -4.16 1.98 -20.82
C LEU A 394 -3.10 1.84 -21.91
N ALA A 395 -1.91 2.39 -21.71
CA ALA A 395 -0.81 2.34 -22.66
C ALA A 395 -0.39 0.88 -22.96
N VAL A 396 -0.31 0.04 -21.93
CA VAL A 396 -0.01 -1.39 -22.09
C VAL A 396 -1.17 -2.12 -22.77
N GLN A 397 -2.40 -1.87 -22.38
CA GLN A 397 -3.57 -2.48 -23.02
C GLN A 397 -3.67 -2.14 -24.53
N ASN A 398 -3.14 -0.99 -24.95
CA ASN A 398 -3.14 -0.57 -26.36
C ASN A 398 -2.05 -1.26 -27.20
N GLU A 399 -1.08 -1.93 -26.57
CA GLU A 399 -0.01 -2.66 -27.26
C GLU A 399 -0.38 -4.10 -27.62
N PHE A 400 -1.35 -4.70 -26.90
CA PHE A 400 -1.66 -6.12 -27.01
C PHE A 400 -3.08 -6.40 -27.51
N ALA A 401 -3.27 -7.62 -28.05
CA ALA A 401 -4.57 -8.08 -28.50
C ALA A 401 -5.49 -8.40 -27.31
N GLN A 402 -6.80 -8.42 -27.55
CA GLN A 402 -7.82 -8.62 -26.52
C GLN A 402 -7.64 -9.93 -25.73
N LYS A 403 -7.18 -11.01 -26.38
CA LYS A 403 -6.91 -12.31 -25.74
C LYS A 403 -5.79 -12.29 -24.71
N ASP A 404 -4.92 -11.29 -24.74
CA ASP A 404 -3.77 -11.14 -23.86
C ASP A 404 -3.95 -10.00 -22.82
N LEU A 405 -5.13 -9.35 -22.80
CA LEU A 405 -5.37 -8.16 -21.95
C LEU A 405 -5.27 -8.47 -20.45
N GLY A 406 -5.70 -9.64 -20.00
CA GLY A 406 -5.61 -10.04 -18.60
C GLY A 406 -4.17 -10.16 -18.15
N ALA A 407 -3.35 -10.93 -18.88
CA ALA A 407 -1.93 -11.10 -18.58
C ALA A 407 -1.17 -9.76 -18.70
N ALA A 408 -1.46 -8.94 -19.71
CA ALA A 408 -0.82 -7.64 -19.89
C ALA A 408 -1.20 -6.63 -18.80
N THR A 409 -2.47 -6.60 -18.39
CA THR A 409 -2.96 -5.70 -17.34
C THR A 409 -2.48 -6.11 -15.96
N SER A 410 -2.55 -7.41 -15.64
CA SER A 410 -2.08 -7.92 -14.36
C SER A 410 -0.58 -7.76 -14.19
N SER A 411 0.20 -7.83 -15.29
CA SER A 411 1.64 -7.56 -15.22
C SER A 411 1.95 -6.12 -14.79
N VAL A 412 1.18 -5.10 -15.26
CA VAL A 412 1.34 -3.72 -14.78
C VAL A 412 1.11 -3.63 -13.26
N GLN A 413 0.05 -4.30 -12.76
CA GLN A 413 -0.25 -4.31 -11.34
C GLN A 413 0.83 -5.06 -10.53
N LEU A 414 1.34 -6.18 -11.07
CA LEU A 414 2.43 -6.94 -10.46
C LEU A 414 3.69 -6.07 -10.33
N PHE A 415 4.17 -5.49 -11.43
CA PHE A 415 5.39 -4.68 -11.41
C PHE A 415 5.26 -3.44 -10.53
N ARG A 416 4.09 -2.80 -10.53
CA ARG A 416 3.78 -1.70 -9.61
C ARG A 416 3.80 -2.16 -8.16
N GLY A 417 3.15 -3.29 -7.86
CA GLY A 417 3.13 -3.89 -6.51
C GLY A 417 4.52 -4.26 -6.02
N LEU A 418 5.34 -4.92 -6.85
CA LEU A 418 6.74 -5.22 -6.55
C LEU A 418 7.53 -3.94 -6.24
N GLY A 419 7.35 -2.91 -7.07
CA GLY A 419 7.96 -1.61 -6.80
C GLY A 419 7.54 -1.04 -5.45
N SER A 420 6.26 -1.07 -5.11
CA SER A 420 5.74 -0.59 -3.82
C SER A 420 6.35 -1.36 -2.64
N THR A 421 6.42 -2.69 -2.73
CA THR A 421 6.97 -3.54 -1.67
C THR A 421 8.48 -3.28 -1.47
N ILE A 422 9.25 -3.29 -2.55
CA ILE A 422 10.69 -3.02 -2.49
C ILE A 422 10.95 -1.58 -2.02
N GLY A 423 10.15 -0.62 -2.53
CA GLY A 423 10.24 0.78 -2.13
C GLY A 423 9.99 0.99 -0.65
N ALA A 424 8.96 0.36 -0.08
CA ALA A 424 8.65 0.45 1.33
C ALA A 424 9.82 -0.02 2.21
N ALA A 425 10.47 -1.14 1.86
CA ALA A 425 11.62 -1.65 2.58
C ALA A 425 12.86 -0.73 2.49
N VAL A 426 13.17 -0.29 1.26
CA VAL A 426 14.31 0.63 1.06
C VAL A 426 14.08 1.91 1.86
N PHE A 427 12.88 2.47 1.82
CA PHE A 427 12.57 3.70 2.55
C PHE A 427 12.55 3.52 4.07
N SER A 428 12.12 2.36 4.58
CA SER A 428 12.24 2.03 6.00
C SER A 428 13.70 2.02 6.44
N GLY A 429 14.58 1.41 5.65
CA GLY A 429 16.02 1.45 5.90
C GLY A 429 16.61 2.87 5.84
N VAL A 430 16.20 3.68 4.85
CA VAL A 430 16.62 5.08 4.73
C VAL A 430 16.13 5.90 5.93
N LEU A 431 14.88 5.70 6.39
CA LEU A 431 14.35 6.39 7.57
C LEU A 431 15.18 6.07 8.81
N THR A 432 15.37 4.78 9.10
CA THR A 432 16.11 4.33 10.28
C THR A 432 17.56 4.84 10.27
N ALA A 433 18.25 4.66 9.15
CA ALA A 433 19.63 5.13 8.99
C ALA A 433 19.72 6.67 9.05
N GLY A 434 18.76 7.37 8.43
CA GLY A 434 18.69 8.82 8.42
C GLY A 434 18.50 9.43 9.80
N ILE A 435 17.58 8.88 10.61
CA ILE A 435 17.35 9.33 11.99
C ILE A 435 18.64 9.17 12.82
N LEU A 436 19.25 7.98 12.79
CA LEU A 436 20.47 7.71 13.55
C LEU A 436 21.66 8.57 13.10
N ALA A 437 21.79 8.81 11.80
CA ALA A 437 22.85 9.67 11.26
C ALA A 437 22.75 11.13 11.75
N HIS A 438 21.51 11.64 11.93
CA HIS A 438 21.29 13.02 12.41
C HIS A 438 21.38 13.15 13.94
N ILE A 439 21.06 12.09 14.69
CA ILE A 439 21.13 12.09 16.15
C ILE A 439 22.56 11.84 16.64
N GLY A 440 23.36 11.09 15.89
CA GLY A 440 24.65 10.57 16.32
C GLY A 440 24.49 9.42 17.33
N ASP A 441 25.25 9.45 18.41
CA ASP A 441 25.14 8.42 19.45
C ASP A 441 23.98 8.72 20.42
N PRO A 442 22.88 7.93 20.38
CA PRO A 442 21.72 8.13 21.24
C PRO A 442 22.03 8.07 22.75
N HIS A 443 23.08 7.33 23.14
CA HIS A 443 23.49 7.18 24.53
C HIS A 443 24.05 8.49 25.13
N GLN A 444 24.49 9.42 24.29
CA GLN A 444 25.00 10.73 24.72
C GLN A 444 23.91 11.77 24.95
N LEU A 445 22.67 11.48 24.58
CA LEU A 445 21.56 12.40 24.80
C LEU A 445 21.25 12.54 26.30
N PRO A 446 21.23 13.77 26.86
CA PRO A 446 21.03 13.99 28.31
C PRO A 446 19.71 13.39 28.84
N TYR A 447 18.67 13.39 28.02
CA TYR A 447 17.38 12.79 28.38
C TYR A 447 17.49 11.27 28.51
N ILE A 448 18.14 10.59 27.55
CA ILE A 448 18.38 9.13 27.61
C ILE A 448 19.22 8.76 28.85
N GLN A 449 20.27 9.54 29.14
CA GLN A 449 21.08 9.34 30.35
C GLN A 449 20.27 9.52 31.63
N SER A 450 19.32 10.44 31.64
CA SER A 450 18.42 10.63 32.79
C SER A 450 17.47 9.45 32.97
N LEU A 451 16.98 8.87 31.89
CA LEU A 451 16.10 7.69 31.90
C LEU A 451 16.85 6.40 32.33
N GLN A 452 18.12 6.24 31.93
CA GLN A 452 18.94 5.08 32.33
C GLN A 452 19.14 4.98 33.86
N ARG A 453 19.03 6.13 34.56
CA ARG A 453 19.10 6.17 36.05
C ARG A 453 17.79 5.77 36.73
N SER A 454 16.71 5.60 35.99
CA SER A 454 15.39 5.20 36.50
C SER A 454 15.17 3.69 36.29
N PRO A 455 14.97 2.89 37.35
CA PRO A 455 14.73 1.45 37.21
C PRO A 455 13.54 1.10 36.32
N ALA A 456 12.50 1.93 36.33
CA ALA A 456 11.30 1.73 35.51
C ALA A 456 11.57 1.96 34.01
N ALA A 457 12.52 2.84 33.67
CA ALA A 457 12.87 3.15 32.29
C ALA A 457 13.98 2.22 31.74
N GLN A 458 14.76 1.58 32.59
CA GLN A 458 15.80 0.61 32.19
C GLN A 458 15.23 -0.53 31.35
N GLN A 459 14.02 -0.97 31.65
CA GLN A 459 13.35 -2.01 30.88
C GLN A 459 12.99 -1.59 29.45
N MET A 460 12.72 -0.29 29.23
CA MET A 460 12.48 0.30 27.89
C MET A 460 13.80 0.52 27.10
N LEU A 461 14.92 0.62 27.81
CA LEU A 461 16.24 0.92 27.25
C LEU A 461 17.15 -0.33 27.20
N SER A 462 16.63 -1.52 27.55
CA SER A 462 17.41 -2.77 27.67
C SER A 462 17.85 -3.39 26.33
N GLY A 463 17.50 -2.79 25.19
CA GLY A 463 17.92 -3.21 23.85
C GLY A 463 18.78 -2.17 23.15
N GLU A 464 19.11 -2.40 21.87
CA GLU A 464 19.74 -1.38 21.02
C GLU A 464 18.82 -0.16 20.90
N LEU A 465 19.37 1.03 21.14
CA LEU A 465 18.67 2.30 20.94
C LEU A 465 18.57 2.63 19.46
N ASN A 466 17.71 1.91 18.76
CA ASN A 466 17.40 2.17 17.36
C ASN A 466 16.37 3.32 17.19
N ALA A 467 16.13 3.73 15.94
CA ALA A 467 15.21 4.81 15.63
C ALA A 467 13.79 4.57 16.17
N ASP A 468 13.30 3.32 16.15
CA ASP A 468 11.96 2.98 16.64
C ASP A 468 11.83 3.15 18.15
N VAL A 469 12.86 2.79 18.91
CA VAL A 469 12.89 3.01 20.36
C VAL A 469 12.86 4.51 20.67
N LEU A 470 13.64 5.31 19.96
CA LEU A 470 13.68 6.76 20.16
C LEU A 470 12.34 7.43 19.83
N LEU A 471 11.69 7.02 18.74
CA LEU A 471 10.35 7.51 18.37
C LEU A 471 9.29 7.08 19.39
N ARG A 472 9.34 5.85 19.91
CA ARG A 472 8.43 5.38 20.96
C ARG A 472 8.60 6.16 22.25
N LEU A 473 9.84 6.44 22.67
CA LEU A 473 10.13 7.29 23.83
C LEU A 473 9.54 8.69 23.67
N ASN A 474 9.64 9.27 22.46
CA ASN A 474 9.02 10.55 22.16
C ASN A 474 7.48 10.48 22.18
N ALA A 475 6.89 9.42 21.62
CA ALA A 475 5.43 9.22 21.63
C ALA A 475 4.87 9.03 23.06
N GLN A 476 5.66 8.45 23.97
CA GLN A 476 5.27 8.19 25.36
C GLN A 476 5.75 9.29 26.33
N LYS A 477 6.23 10.41 25.83
CA LYS A 477 6.85 11.49 26.63
C LYS A 477 5.99 11.96 27.81
N GLU A 478 4.67 12.08 27.62
CA GLU A 478 3.75 12.52 28.69
C GLU A 478 3.61 11.44 29.78
N THR A 479 3.51 10.18 29.41
CA THR A 479 3.45 9.06 30.36
C THR A 479 4.75 8.99 31.18
N ILE A 480 5.89 9.12 30.51
CA ILE A 480 7.20 9.14 31.15
C ILE A 480 7.35 10.36 32.07
N ALA A 481 6.91 11.54 31.63
CA ALA A 481 6.95 12.77 32.45
C ALA A 481 6.09 12.64 33.71
N ASN A 482 4.86 12.10 33.58
CA ASN A 482 3.98 11.87 34.72
C ASN A 482 4.58 10.87 35.74
N GLY A 483 5.24 9.83 35.25
CA GLY A 483 5.96 8.86 36.10
C GLY A 483 7.16 9.50 36.81
N ALA A 484 7.95 10.30 36.09
CA ALA A 484 9.08 11.03 36.68
C ALA A 484 8.64 12.05 37.72
N ASP A 485 7.55 12.80 37.45
CA ASP A 485 6.97 13.79 38.36
C ASP A 485 6.51 13.14 39.67
N GLN A 486 5.95 11.93 39.63
CA GLN A 486 5.62 11.15 40.84
C GLN A 486 6.89 10.74 41.62
N GLY A 487 7.94 10.36 40.92
CA GLY A 487 9.25 10.04 41.51
C GLY A 487 9.87 11.25 42.22
N PHE A 488 9.80 12.43 41.62
CA PHE A 488 10.34 13.67 42.19
C PHE A 488 9.66 14.11 43.47
N LYS A 489 8.39 13.72 43.71
CA LYS A 489 7.68 14.00 44.96
C LYS A 489 8.36 13.37 46.19
N ARG A 490 9.25 12.40 46.00
CA ARG A 490 10.02 11.75 47.06
C ARG A 490 11.31 12.52 47.43
N LEU A 491 11.67 13.54 46.65
CA LEU A 491 12.84 14.39 46.90
C LEU A 491 12.54 15.50 47.93
N PRO A 492 13.56 16.01 48.63
CA PRO A 492 13.41 17.24 49.46
C PRO A 492 12.91 18.40 48.65
N ALA A 493 12.00 19.25 49.22
CA ALA A 493 11.31 20.34 48.55
C ALA A 493 12.21 21.28 47.73
N PRO A 494 13.42 21.70 48.19
CA PRO A 494 14.31 22.57 47.42
C PRO A 494 14.85 21.89 46.12
N SER A 495 15.05 20.58 46.15
CA SER A 495 15.61 19.81 45.02
C SER A 495 14.56 19.38 44.00
N GLN A 496 13.28 19.31 44.41
CA GLN A 496 12.17 18.85 43.61
C GLN A 496 11.92 19.73 42.39
N ALA A 497 11.82 21.04 42.61
CA ALA A 497 11.55 21.99 41.52
C ALA A 497 12.67 22.00 40.47
N ALA A 498 13.92 21.99 40.92
CA ALA A 498 15.08 22.00 40.03
C ALA A 498 15.20 20.67 39.23
N ALA A 499 14.93 19.50 39.88
CA ALA A 499 14.95 18.21 39.20
C ALA A 499 13.86 18.11 38.12
N LYS A 500 12.64 18.55 38.46
CA LYS A 500 11.51 18.59 37.53
C LYS A 500 11.81 19.49 36.33
N GLN A 501 12.27 20.73 36.58
CA GLN A 501 12.59 21.66 35.50
C GLN A 501 13.69 21.13 34.57
N ARG A 502 14.76 20.55 35.13
CA ARG A 502 15.85 19.97 34.35
C ARG A 502 15.36 18.80 33.49
N PHE A 503 14.53 17.91 34.04
CA PHE A 503 13.99 16.77 33.33
C PHE A 503 13.12 17.21 32.14
N HIS A 504 12.19 18.15 32.36
CA HIS A 504 11.35 18.67 31.28
C HIS A 504 12.16 19.41 30.21
N GLN A 505 13.16 20.20 30.59
CA GLN A 505 14.06 20.84 29.61
C GLN A 505 14.82 19.80 28.74
N GLN A 506 15.31 18.72 29.37
CA GLN A 506 15.99 17.63 28.64
C GLN A 506 15.02 16.90 27.72
N GLN A 507 13.78 16.65 28.17
CA GLN A 507 12.73 16.03 27.37
C GLN A 507 12.33 16.89 26.16
N ASP A 508 12.17 18.20 26.35
CA ASP A 508 11.83 19.12 25.27
C ASP A 508 12.96 19.23 24.23
N ALA A 509 14.21 19.27 24.69
CA ALA A 509 15.37 19.25 23.81
C ALA A 509 15.45 17.93 23.01
N PHE A 510 15.22 16.80 23.69
CA PHE A 510 15.15 15.48 23.05
C PHE A 510 14.05 15.44 22.00
N THR A 511 12.83 15.90 22.34
CA THR A 511 11.69 15.95 21.40
C THR A 511 12.04 16.75 20.16
N LYS A 512 12.64 17.95 20.30
CA LYS A 512 13.06 18.76 19.15
C LYS A 512 14.09 18.04 18.29
N THR A 513 15.11 17.46 18.91
CA THR A 513 16.16 16.71 18.19
C THR A 513 15.58 15.53 17.41
N ILE A 514 14.68 14.74 18.02
CA ILE A 514 14.05 13.59 17.37
C ILE A 514 13.14 14.03 16.22
N LEU A 515 12.31 15.06 16.41
CA LEU A 515 11.41 15.54 15.37
C LEU A 515 12.19 16.13 14.19
N GLN A 516 13.28 16.85 14.44
CA GLN A 516 14.12 17.38 13.38
C GLN A 516 14.83 16.25 12.62
N ALA A 517 15.46 15.30 13.32
CA ALA A 517 16.10 14.14 12.68
C ALA A 517 15.12 13.29 11.86
N PHE A 518 13.89 13.15 12.36
CA PHE A 518 12.81 12.46 11.65
C PHE A 518 12.41 13.23 10.38
N ALA A 519 12.20 14.54 10.46
CA ALA A 519 11.87 15.39 9.32
C ALA A 519 12.98 15.35 8.26
N ASP A 520 14.25 15.45 8.65
CA ASP A 520 15.40 15.41 7.74
C ASP A 520 15.53 14.04 7.05
N ALA A 521 15.27 12.93 7.78
CA ALA A 521 15.22 11.59 7.19
C ALA A 521 14.07 11.45 6.19
N LEU A 522 12.90 12.04 6.47
CA LEU A 522 11.77 12.06 5.54
C LEU A 522 12.07 12.90 4.29
N HIS A 523 12.78 14.02 4.42
CA HIS A 523 13.22 14.81 3.26
C HIS A 523 14.10 13.98 2.31
N GLN A 524 14.98 13.12 2.83
CA GLN A 524 15.75 12.19 1.99
C GLN A 524 14.83 11.20 1.25
N ILE A 525 13.81 10.65 1.91
CA ILE A 525 12.83 9.75 1.28
C ILE A 525 12.06 10.48 0.18
N PHE A 526 11.64 11.72 0.41
CA PHE A 526 10.93 12.51 -0.60
C PHE A 526 11.83 12.83 -1.80
N LEU A 527 13.12 13.14 -1.58
CA LEU A 527 14.07 13.34 -2.68
C LEU A 527 14.29 12.07 -3.50
N ILE A 528 14.48 10.92 -2.84
CA ILE A 528 14.62 9.63 -3.54
C ILE A 528 13.34 9.33 -4.32
N SER A 529 12.17 9.52 -3.73
CA SER A 529 10.87 9.30 -4.39
C SER A 529 10.70 10.22 -5.60
N ALA A 530 11.09 11.49 -5.49
CA ALA A 530 11.09 12.43 -6.61
C ALA A 530 12.04 12.00 -7.72
N GLY A 531 13.23 11.51 -7.37
CA GLY A 531 14.21 10.95 -8.30
C GLY A 531 13.68 9.72 -9.05
N LEU A 532 13.00 8.80 -8.34
CA LEU A 532 12.35 7.64 -8.95
C LEU A 532 11.23 8.05 -9.92
N MET A 533 10.42 9.06 -9.58
CA MET A 533 9.39 9.61 -10.48
C MET A 533 10.01 10.29 -11.69
N MET A 534 11.10 11.04 -11.52
CA MET A 534 11.84 11.65 -12.63
C MET A 534 12.40 10.57 -13.55
N MET A 535 12.97 9.50 -13.01
CA MET A 535 13.47 8.37 -13.80
C MET A 535 12.31 7.66 -14.54
N ALA A 536 11.17 7.47 -13.90
CA ALA A 536 9.97 6.93 -14.56
C ALA A 536 9.51 7.83 -15.72
N MET A 537 9.53 9.14 -15.53
CA MET A 537 9.25 10.12 -16.60
C MET A 537 10.21 9.95 -17.78
N LEU A 538 11.52 9.91 -17.53
CA LEU A 538 12.56 9.78 -18.56
C LEU A 538 12.40 8.46 -19.35
N LEU A 539 12.02 7.36 -18.69
CA LEU A 539 11.77 6.07 -19.34
C LEU A 539 10.55 6.10 -20.26
N VAL A 540 9.57 6.95 -20.00
CA VAL A 540 8.37 7.06 -20.84
C VAL A 540 8.59 7.99 -22.05
N ILE A 541 9.52 8.93 -21.99
CA ILE A 541 9.82 9.84 -23.11
C ILE A 541 10.11 9.08 -24.43
N PRO A 542 10.96 8.03 -24.50
CA PRO A 542 11.23 7.29 -25.71
C PRO A 542 10.11 6.32 -26.15
N VAL A 543 9.03 6.17 -25.36
CA VAL A 543 7.90 5.31 -25.73
C VAL A 543 7.22 5.86 -26.97
N ARG A 544 7.01 5.00 -27.97
CA ARG A 544 6.26 5.36 -29.19
C ARG A 544 4.78 5.35 -28.89
N GLU A 545 4.13 6.49 -29.09
CA GLU A 545 2.69 6.63 -28.88
C GLU A 545 1.91 6.03 -30.05
N LYS A 546 1.07 5.05 -29.77
CA LYS A 546 0.07 4.55 -30.70
C LYS A 546 -1.27 5.22 -30.39
N ARG A 547 -1.81 5.96 -31.34
CA ARG A 547 -3.15 6.57 -31.17
C ARG A 547 -4.18 5.50 -30.82
N LEU A 548 -5.01 5.81 -29.85
CA LEU A 548 -6.11 4.93 -29.46
C LEU A 548 -7.11 4.82 -30.63
N ARG A 549 -7.42 3.59 -31.02
CA ARG A 549 -8.40 3.32 -32.08
C ARG A 549 -9.81 3.53 -31.52
N GLY A 550 -10.69 4.12 -32.33
CA GLY A 550 -12.09 4.34 -31.99
C GLY A 550 -12.92 3.09 -32.09
#